data_ba7804af82f05117466e478f24820c80
#
_entry.id   ba7804af82f05117466e478f24820c80
#
_cell.length_a   1.000
_cell.length_b   1.000
_cell.length_c   1.000
_cell.angle_alpha   90.00
_cell.angle_beta   90.00
_cell.angle_gamma   90.00
#
_symmetry.space_group_name_H-M   'P 1'
#
loop_
_entity.id
_entity.type
_entity.pdbx_description
1 polymer ?
#
loop_
_entity_poly.entity_id
_entity_poly.type
_entity_poly.pdbx_seq_one_letter_code
_entity_poly.pdbx_strand_id
1 'polypeptide(L)'
;ENGHNGQDINQVKLSVPRVNNSTTSDNALSPSSSVLLLPVDSLNSFFKQNVLMDNKVSFLGSLVANTYTFDNIANVINVMRKADKTNPNWNKLVIVPVTLTTTTRQTQSGSNETVITKITHNMSLTSTKLLKGTGAPGSAIKLNVIYTKVQ
;
A
#
# COMPACT_ATOMS: atom_id res chain seq x y z
N GLU A 1 -8.66 -8.78 18.64
CA GLU A 1 -7.47 -9.64 18.84
C GLU A 1 -7.75 -10.91 19.69
N ASN A 2 -9.00 -11.17 20.02
CA ASN A 2 -9.37 -12.31 20.86
C ASN A 2 -9.31 -13.62 20.07
N GLY A 3 -8.32 -14.47 20.35
CA GLY A 3 -8.23 -15.84 19.87
C GLY A 3 -7.04 -16.20 18.98
N HIS A 4 -6.21 -15.23 18.58
CA HIS A 4 -5.07 -15.47 17.69
C HIS A 4 -3.70 -15.13 18.31
N ASN A 5 -3.63 -15.06 19.63
CA ASN A 5 -2.36 -14.87 20.35
C ASN A 5 -1.47 -16.09 20.13
N GLY A 6 -0.28 -15.86 19.57
CA GLY A 6 0.69 -16.92 19.25
C GLY A 6 0.57 -17.54 17.85
N GLN A 7 -0.37 -17.07 17.01
CA GLN A 7 -0.44 -17.47 15.61
C GLN A 7 0.37 -16.50 14.74
N ASP A 8 1.09 -17.03 13.77
CA ASP A 8 1.79 -16.21 12.79
C ASP A 8 0.84 -15.77 11.68
N ILE A 9 0.94 -14.49 11.33
CA ILE A 9 0.22 -13.92 10.21
C ILE A 9 0.97 -14.29 8.93
N ASN A 10 0.34 -15.09 8.09
CA ASN A 10 0.93 -15.58 6.85
C ASN A 10 0.66 -14.63 5.66
N GLN A 11 -0.57 -14.15 5.55
CA GLN A 11 -0.94 -13.23 4.48
C GLN A 11 -1.92 -12.17 4.99
N VAL A 12 -1.71 -10.94 4.55
CA VAL A 12 -2.64 -9.83 4.79
C VAL A 12 -2.87 -9.08 3.50
N LYS A 13 -4.11 -9.08 3.03
CA LYS A 13 -4.53 -8.27 1.88
C LYS A 13 -5.30 -7.05 2.36
N LEU A 14 -4.84 -5.86 1.96
CA LEU A 14 -5.50 -4.59 2.23
C LEU A 14 -6.13 -4.06 0.93
N SER A 15 -7.42 -3.74 0.99
CA SER A 15 -8.17 -3.13 -0.11
C SER A 15 -8.76 -1.80 0.36
N VAL A 16 -8.42 -0.73 -0.33
CA VAL A 16 -8.81 0.65 0.00
C VAL A 16 -9.56 1.24 -1.18
N PRO A 17 -10.91 1.19 -1.16
CA PRO A 17 -11.73 1.79 -2.20
C PRO A 17 -11.67 3.31 -2.16
N ARG A 18 -11.80 3.92 -3.33
CA ARG A 18 -12.00 5.37 -3.45
C ARG A 18 -13.47 5.71 -3.68
N VAL A 19 -13.83 6.92 -3.33
CA VAL A 19 -15.12 7.48 -3.71
C VAL A 19 -15.12 7.70 -5.22
N ASN A 20 -16.16 7.19 -5.89
CA ASN A 20 -16.31 7.43 -7.32
C ASN A 20 -16.73 8.92 -7.53
N ASN A 21 -15.95 9.66 -8.29
CA ASN A 21 -16.37 10.99 -8.68
C ASN A 21 -17.48 10.86 -9.74
N SER A 22 -18.71 11.19 -9.35
CA SER A 22 -19.84 11.23 -10.27
C SER A 22 -19.92 12.54 -11.08
N THR A 23 -19.07 13.52 -10.77
CA THR A 23 -19.03 14.79 -11.49
C THR A 23 -18.17 14.69 -12.73
N THR A 24 -18.80 14.70 -13.89
CA THR A 24 -18.20 14.86 -15.22
C THR A 24 -17.91 16.33 -15.51
N SER A 25 -17.27 17.07 -14.58
CA SER A 25 -16.82 18.42 -14.90
C SER A 25 -15.47 18.34 -15.62
N ASP A 26 -15.25 19.19 -16.60
CA ASP A 26 -13.98 19.28 -17.35
C ASP A 26 -12.76 19.56 -16.46
N ASN A 27 -13.00 19.96 -15.20
CA ASN A 27 -11.99 20.22 -14.18
C ASN A 27 -11.83 19.07 -13.16
N ALA A 28 -12.42 17.89 -13.41
CA ALA A 28 -12.28 16.76 -12.49
C ALA A 28 -10.85 16.19 -12.54
N LEU A 29 -10.14 16.26 -11.42
CA LEU A 29 -8.79 15.69 -11.31
C LEU A 29 -8.84 14.17 -11.33
N SER A 30 -7.98 13.56 -12.15
CA SER A 30 -7.83 12.10 -12.20
C SER A 30 -7.20 11.56 -10.91
N PRO A 31 -7.57 10.36 -10.47
CA PRO A 31 -6.91 9.70 -9.36
C PRO A 31 -5.48 9.28 -9.74
N SER A 32 -4.59 9.20 -8.77
CA SER A 32 -3.28 8.59 -8.98
C SER A 32 -3.42 7.12 -9.39
N SER A 33 -2.72 6.68 -10.42
CA SER A 33 -2.72 5.28 -10.87
C SER A 33 -1.98 4.37 -9.91
N SER A 34 -0.98 4.90 -9.20
CA SER A 34 -0.11 4.15 -8.30
C SER A 34 0.04 4.86 -6.97
N VAL A 35 0.03 4.10 -5.90
CA VAL A 35 0.24 4.58 -4.53
C VAL A 35 1.24 3.68 -3.81
N LEU A 36 1.99 4.27 -2.89
CA LEU A 36 2.93 3.58 -2.02
C LEU A 36 2.34 3.52 -0.61
N LEU A 37 2.36 2.33 0.00
CA LEU A 37 2.00 2.09 1.40
C LEU A 37 3.28 1.81 2.18
N LEU A 38 3.49 2.54 3.28
CA LEU A 38 4.64 2.35 4.18
C LEU A 38 4.35 2.90 5.59
N PRO A 39 5.16 2.53 6.62
CA PRO A 39 5.07 3.17 7.93
C PRO A 39 5.33 4.66 7.87
N VAL A 40 4.59 5.43 8.66
CA VAL A 40 4.70 6.89 8.70
C VAL A 40 6.13 7.36 8.97
N ASP A 41 6.83 6.68 9.89
CA ASP A 41 8.19 7.04 10.28
C ASP A 41 9.23 6.78 9.17
N SER A 42 8.90 5.90 8.20
CA SER A 42 9.77 5.59 7.06
C SER A 42 9.58 6.54 5.87
N LEU A 43 8.56 7.40 5.89
CA LEU A 43 8.18 8.23 4.75
C LEU A 43 9.32 9.12 4.25
N ASN A 44 9.93 9.89 5.17
CA ASN A 44 10.98 10.83 4.80
C ASN A 44 12.26 10.13 4.32
N SER A 45 12.67 9.07 5.00
CA SER A 45 13.88 8.32 4.64
C SER A 45 13.72 7.61 3.31
N PHE A 46 12.54 7.05 3.01
CA PHE A 46 12.25 6.38 1.75
C PHE A 46 12.54 7.28 0.54
N PHE A 47 11.96 8.48 0.51
CA PHE A 47 12.14 9.39 -0.64
C PHE A 47 13.49 10.10 -0.63
N LYS A 48 14.02 10.46 0.54
CA LYS A 48 15.33 11.14 0.65
C LYS A 48 16.47 10.25 0.20
N GLN A 49 16.40 8.95 0.44
CA GLN A 49 17.41 7.98 0.06
C GLN A 49 17.16 7.34 -1.31
N ASN A 50 16.10 7.72 -2.03
CA ASN A 50 15.68 7.09 -3.29
C ASN A 50 15.57 5.56 -3.21
N VAL A 51 14.99 5.05 -2.12
CA VAL A 51 14.81 3.62 -1.91
C VAL A 51 13.72 3.10 -2.85
N LEU A 52 13.91 1.89 -3.38
CA LEU A 52 12.86 1.16 -4.10
C LEU A 52 11.99 0.38 -3.10
N MET A 53 10.76 0.07 -3.51
CA MET A 53 9.89 -0.79 -2.70
C MET A 53 10.51 -2.17 -2.52
N ASP A 54 10.35 -2.75 -1.35
CA ASP A 54 10.94 -4.04 -0.97
C ASP A 54 9.91 -5.16 -0.74
N ASN A 55 8.60 -4.85 -0.78
CA ASN A 55 7.49 -5.74 -0.44
C ASN A 55 7.60 -6.36 0.98
N LYS A 56 8.39 -5.73 1.85
CA LYS A 56 8.56 -6.12 3.26
C LYS A 56 8.01 -5.05 4.19
N VAL A 57 8.40 -3.81 3.96
CA VAL A 57 7.99 -2.65 4.75
C VAL A 57 7.29 -1.61 3.87
N SER A 58 7.58 -1.61 2.58
CA SER A 58 7.01 -0.72 1.57
C SER A 58 6.32 -1.51 0.45
N PHE A 59 5.12 -1.12 0.09
CA PHE A 59 4.26 -1.85 -0.85
C PHE A 59 3.67 -0.92 -1.88
N LEU A 60 3.66 -1.35 -3.13
CA LEU A 60 3.03 -0.63 -4.23
C LEU A 60 1.59 -1.13 -4.41
N GLY A 61 0.65 -0.20 -4.46
CA GLY A 61 -0.73 -0.44 -4.82
C GLY A 61 -1.09 0.23 -6.14
N SER A 62 -1.79 -0.49 -7.01
CA SER A 62 -2.32 0.04 -8.26
C SER A 62 -3.83 0.23 -8.17
N LEU A 63 -4.35 1.22 -8.88
CA LEU A 63 -5.78 1.48 -8.94
C LEU A 63 -6.44 0.55 -9.97
N VAL A 64 -7.26 -0.37 -9.49
CA VAL A 64 -8.06 -1.28 -10.32
C VAL A 64 -9.51 -1.23 -9.83
N ALA A 65 -10.46 -1.04 -10.74
CA ALA A 65 -11.90 -0.98 -10.42
C ALA A 65 -12.21 -0.10 -9.18
N ASN A 66 -11.68 1.12 -9.15
CA ASN A 66 -11.85 2.09 -8.05
C ASN A 66 -11.29 1.66 -6.68
N THR A 67 -10.37 0.71 -6.64
CA THR A 67 -9.80 0.21 -5.40
C THR A 67 -8.28 0.12 -5.52
N TYR A 68 -7.57 0.62 -4.51
CA TYR A 68 -6.16 0.33 -4.34
C TYR A 68 -6.01 -0.96 -3.54
N THR A 69 -5.23 -1.90 -4.06
CA THR A 69 -5.03 -3.20 -3.43
C THR A 69 -3.55 -3.43 -3.14
N PHE A 70 -3.27 -3.93 -1.94
CA PHE A 70 -1.95 -4.37 -1.49
C PHE A 70 -2.08 -5.84 -1.11
N ASP A 71 -1.43 -6.72 -1.88
CA ASP A 71 -1.75 -8.16 -1.85
C ASP A 71 -1.15 -8.91 -0.65
N ASN A 72 -0.01 -8.50 -0.15
CA ASN A 72 0.55 -9.11 1.07
C ASN A 72 1.38 -8.13 1.89
N ILE A 73 0.76 -7.59 2.91
CA ILE A 73 1.41 -6.69 3.88
C ILE A 73 1.67 -7.38 5.24
N ALA A 74 1.68 -8.72 5.28
CA ALA A 74 1.83 -9.48 6.53
C ALA A 74 3.11 -9.11 7.28
N ASN A 75 4.21 -8.90 6.54
CA ASN A 75 5.50 -8.60 7.16
C ASN A 75 5.46 -7.27 7.93
N VAL A 76 4.94 -6.19 7.34
CA VAL A 76 4.84 -4.90 8.06
C VAL A 76 3.90 -4.99 9.24
N ILE A 77 2.81 -5.75 9.16
CA ILE A 77 1.90 -5.96 10.30
C ILE A 77 2.62 -6.71 11.43
N ASN A 78 3.41 -7.75 11.10
CA ASN A 78 4.21 -8.47 12.09
C ASN A 78 5.28 -7.58 12.75
N VAL A 79 5.94 -6.71 11.97
CA VAL A 79 6.88 -5.71 12.50
C VAL A 79 6.17 -4.76 13.45
N MET A 80 5.00 -4.23 13.06
CA MET A 80 4.20 -3.35 13.91
C MET A 80 3.74 -4.02 15.21
N ARG A 81 3.35 -5.29 15.18
CA ARG A 81 2.97 -6.03 16.40
C ARG A 81 4.10 -6.11 17.43
N LYS A 82 5.36 -6.16 16.95
CA LYS A 82 6.58 -6.25 17.77
C LYS A 82 7.18 -4.88 18.10
N ALA A 83 6.67 -3.80 17.48
CA ALA A 83 7.20 -2.46 17.67
C ALA A 83 6.95 -1.92 19.08
N ASP A 84 7.81 -1.00 19.51
CA ASP A 84 7.64 -0.28 20.76
C ASP A 84 6.38 0.59 20.72
N LYS A 85 5.41 0.26 21.55
CA LYS A 85 4.12 0.92 21.64
C LYS A 85 4.18 2.32 22.28
N THR A 86 5.32 2.72 22.81
CA THR A 86 5.54 4.09 23.27
C THR A 86 5.70 5.09 22.12
N ASN A 87 6.11 4.61 20.94
CA ASN A 87 6.12 5.42 19.72
C ASN A 87 4.67 5.71 19.26
N PRO A 88 4.24 6.98 19.14
CA PRO A 88 2.87 7.32 18.73
C PRO A 88 2.50 6.89 17.31
N ASN A 89 3.49 6.49 16.49
CA ASN A 89 3.31 6.04 15.12
C ASN A 89 3.46 4.52 14.92
N TRP A 90 3.66 3.76 15.99
CA TRP A 90 3.96 2.32 15.92
C TRP A 90 2.98 1.50 15.06
N ASN A 91 1.73 1.95 14.94
CA ASN A 91 0.66 1.27 14.20
C ASN A 91 0.10 2.10 13.03
N LYS A 92 0.84 3.12 12.56
CA LYS A 92 0.38 4.00 11.51
C LYS A 92 1.07 3.70 10.18
N LEU A 93 0.26 3.41 9.18
CA LEU A 93 0.67 3.34 7.78
C LEU A 93 0.16 4.58 7.03
N VAL A 94 0.92 5.04 6.05
CA VAL A 94 0.55 6.12 5.15
C VAL A 94 0.46 5.61 3.71
N ILE A 95 -0.52 6.12 2.97
CA ILE A 95 -0.67 5.89 1.53
C ILE A 95 -0.29 7.19 0.82
N VAL A 96 0.69 7.11 -0.07
CA VAL A 96 1.25 8.26 -0.78
C VAL A 96 1.11 8.05 -2.29
N PRO A 97 0.54 9.01 -3.04
CA PRO A 97 0.57 8.97 -4.50
C PRO A 97 2.00 9.03 -5.03
N VAL A 98 2.34 8.14 -5.95
CA VAL A 98 3.69 8.05 -6.51
C VAL A 98 3.69 7.98 -8.03
N THR A 99 4.79 8.42 -8.61
CA THR A 99 5.15 8.24 -10.01
C THR A 99 6.26 7.21 -10.09
N LEU A 100 6.10 6.24 -11.00
CA LEU A 100 7.06 5.18 -11.23
C LEU A 100 7.86 5.48 -12.49
N THR A 101 9.19 5.40 -12.40
CA THR A 101 10.06 5.33 -13.56
C THR A 101 10.42 3.88 -13.80
N THR A 102 10.22 3.41 -15.02
CA THR A 102 10.48 2.03 -15.42
C THR A 102 11.49 1.96 -16.55
N THR A 103 12.21 0.85 -16.63
CA THR A 103 13.10 0.51 -17.74
C THR A 103 12.78 -0.91 -18.18
N THR A 104 12.76 -1.14 -19.49
CA THR A 104 12.62 -2.49 -20.06
C THR A 104 14.01 -3.08 -20.25
N ARG A 105 14.22 -4.29 -19.73
CA ARG A 105 15.44 -5.08 -19.95
C ARG A 105 15.09 -6.42 -20.55
N GLN A 106 15.99 -6.93 -21.40
CA GLN A 106 15.85 -8.29 -21.93
C GLN A 106 16.41 -9.29 -20.90
N THR A 107 15.63 -10.31 -20.60
CA THR A 107 16.07 -11.43 -19.74
C THR A 107 16.94 -12.40 -20.52
N GLN A 108 17.66 -13.28 -19.82
CA GLN A 108 18.47 -14.34 -20.48
C GLN A 108 17.63 -15.29 -21.33
N SER A 109 16.34 -15.41 -21.08
CA SER A 109 15.39 -16.19 -21.88
C SER A 109 14.87 -15.46 -23.13
N GLY A 110 15.36 -14.24 -23.40
CA GLY A 110 14.91 -13.42 -24.54
C GLY A 110 13.59 -12.67 -24.32
N SER A 111 12.96 -12.80 -23.16
CA SER A 111 11.73 -12.06 -22.81
C SER A 111 12.05 -10.64 -22.35
N ASN A 112 11.14 -9.69 -22.60
CA ASN A 112 11.24 -8.35 -22.07
C ASN A 112 10.62 -8.27 -20.67
N GLU A 113 11.37 -7.74 -19.70
CA GLU A 113 10.90 -7.47 -18.34
C GLU A 113 10.91 -5.96 -18.08
N THR A 114 9.80 -5.43 -17.55
CA THR A 114 9.72 -4.04 -17.11
C THR A 114 10.07 -3.94 -15.64
N VAL A 115 11.12 -3.19 -15.32
CA VAL A 115 11.64 -3.04 -13.95
C VAL A 115 11.46 -1.60 -13.49
N ILE A 116 10.98 -1.42 -12.27
CA ILE A 116 10.90 -0.10 -11.62
C ILE A 116 12.31 0.31 -11.20
N THR A 117 12.76 1.46 -11.69
CA THR A 117 14.10 2.00 -11.40
C THR A 117 14.06 3.19 -10.45
N LYS A 118 12.91 3.86 -10.32
CA LYS A 118 12.74 4.98 -9.40
C LYS A 118 11.28 5.13 -8.98
N ILE A 119 11.07 5.55 -7.73
CA ILE A 119 9.77 5.91 -7.17
C ILE A 119 9.88 7.33 -6.63
N THR A 120 9.02 8.23 -7.09
CA THR A 120 8.97 9.62 -6.64
C THR A 120 7.57 10.01 -6.22
N HIS A 121 7.44 11.07 -5.42
CA HIS A 121 6.12 11.66 -5.16
C HIS A 121 5.44 12.02 -6.48
N ASN A 122 4.14 11.75 -6.56
CA ASN A 122 3.34 12.25 -7.67
C ASN A 122 3.08 13.74 -7.45
N MET A 123 3.73 14.58 -8.26
CA MET A 123 3.58 16.05 -8.22
C MET A 123 2.58 16.56 -9.25
N SER A 124 1.91 15.70 -10.01
CA SER A 124 0.88 16.09 -10.96
C SER A 124 -0.43 16.46 -10.24
N LEU A 125 -1.29 17.21 -10.93
CA LEU A 125 -2.61 17.58 -10.44
C LEU A 125 -3.52 16.33 -10.44
N THR A 126 -3.44 15.55 -9.38
CA THR A 126 -4.29 14.38 -9.14
C THR A 126 -5.05 14.54 -7.82
N SER A 127 -6.22 13.95 -7.74
CA SER A 127 -7.03 13.95 -6.51
C SER A 127 -7.68 12.59 -6.30
N THR A 128 -7.55 12.07 -5.09
CA THR A 128 -8.17 10.81 -4.71
C THR A 128 -8.84 10.94 -3.35
N LYS A 129 -10.15 10.72 -3.30
CA LYS A 129 -10.90 10.60 -2.05
C LYS A 129 -11.03 9.13 -1.69
N LEU A 130 -10.42 8.71 -0.60
CA LEU A 130 -10.54 7.34 -0.09
C LEU A 130 -11.79 7.22 0.78
N LEU A 131 -12.45 6.07 0.72
CA LEU A 131 -13.55 5.76 1.62
C LEU A 131 -12.98 5.48 3.01
N LYS A 132 -13.55 6.11 4.02
CA LYS A 132 -13.19 5.89 5.42
C LYS A 132 -13.76 4.55 5.90
N GLY A 133 -12.95 3.72 6.54
CA GLY A 133 -13.42 2.55 7.27
C GLY A 133 -14.22 2.98 8.51
N THR A 134 -15.42 2.45 8.69
CA THR A 134 -16.30 2.77 9.83
C THR A 134 -16.27 1.70 10.91
N GLY A 135 -15.59 0.58 10.69
CA GLY A 135 -15.62 -0.59 11.58
C GLY A 135 -16.91 -1.40 11.51
N ALA A 136 -17.92 -0.93 10.78
CA ALA A 136 -19.18 -1.65 10.58
C ALA A 136 -19.03 -2.75 9.51
N PRO A 137 -19.84 -3.84 9.57
CA PRO A 137 -19.91 -4.82 8.50
C PRO A 137 -20.19 -4.13 7.15
N GLY A 138 -19.37 -4.42 6.14
CA GLY A 138 -19.46 -3.77 4.83
C GLY A 138 -18.71 -2.43 4.72
N SER A 139 -17.91 -2.04 5.74
CA SER A 139 -17.07 -0.86 5.65
C SER A 139 -16.15 -0.93 4.42
N ALA A 140 -15.88 0.23 3.84
CA ALA A 140 -15.20 0.33 2.55
C ALA A 140 -13.77 -0.23 2.56
N ILE A 141 -13.01 -0.04 3.65
CA ILE A 141 -11.66 -0.58 3.80
C ILE A 141 -11.76 -2.03 4.29
N LYS A 142 -11.15 -2.95 3.53
CA LYS A 142 -11.14 -4.38 3.88
C LYS A 142 -9.72 -4.83 4.16
N LEU A 143 -9.56 -5.50 5.30
CA LEU A 143 -8.32 -6.17 5.70
C LEU A 143 -8.61 -7.66 5.85
N ASN A 144 -8.15 -8.46 4.90
CA ASN A 144 -8.27 -9.92 4.95
C ASN A 144 -6.98 -10.49 5.51
N VAL A 145 -7.06 -11.23 6.61
CA VAL A 145 -5.90 -11.79 7.31
C VAL A 145 -5.99 -13.31 7.32
N ILE A 146 -4.92 -13.98 6.90
CA ILE A 146 -4.77 -15.43 6.94
C ILE A 146 -3.73 -15.75 8.01
N TYR A 147 -4.12 -16.56 8.98
CA TYR A 147 -3.26 -17.05 10.06
C TYR A 147 -2.83 -18.48 9.80
N THR A 148 -1.63 -18.83 10.21
CA THR A 148 -1.18 -20.22 10.31
C THR A 148 -1.21 -20.63 11.78
N LYS A 149 -1.90 -21.74 12.08
CA LYS A 149 -1.86 -22.35 13.40
C LYS A 149 -0.59 -23.20 13.49
N VAL A 150 0.34 -22.79 14.35
CA VAL A 150 1.45 -23.65 14.74
C VAL A 150 0.89 -24.72 15.68
N GLN A 151 1.01 -25.98 15.28
CA GLN A 151 0.69 -27.13 16.16
C GLN A 151 1.82 -27.35 17.13
#